data_b5cd441d3004fe03b04f2490451751fe
#
_entry.id   b5cd441d3004fe03b04f2490451751fe
#
_cell.length_a   1.000
_cell.length_b   1.000
_cell.length_c   1.000
_cell.angle_alpha   90.00
_cell.angle_beta   90.00
_cell.angle_gamma   90.00
#
_symmetry.space_group_name_H-M   'P 1'
#
loop_
_entity.id
_entity.type
_entity.pdbx_description
1 polymer ?
#
loop_
_entity_poly.entity_id
_entity_poly.type
_entity_poly.pdbx_seq_one_letter_code
_entity_poly.pdbx_strand_id
1 'polypeptide(L)'
;MVHKKNALMFAYMQNLLYLCARMNNPQNSINMKKIFFTLFAAALCLPLMAVGVRQKQADKDTNQFRYEIECAGNAIQGTYLVKVWSYSKKASVAENQCRKNAVHGVIFKGYGGGQGCVSQRPLANDPGAEAQNEEYFKSFFANGGEFQKYASIMEGTTETVKVGKEYKIGVVVSVRKDDLRKALEAAGIIRGLNSGF
;
A
#
# COMPACT_ATOMS: atom_id res chain seq x y z
N MET A 1 0.60 16.65 -21.09
CA MET A 1 0.94 16.77 -19.65
C MET A 1 2.43 17.04 -19.40
N VAL A 2 3.33 16.78 -20.34
CA VAL A 2 4.79 16.99 -20.26
C VAL A 2 5.17 18.48 -20.31
N HIS A 3 4.47 19.31 -21.09
CA HIS A 3 4.78 20.76 -21.26
C HIS A 3 4.64 21.60 -19.97
N LYS A 4 3.72 21.25 -19.07
CA LYS A 4 3.52 21.99 -17.80
C LYS A 4 4.67 21.77 -16.79
N LYS A 5 5.33 20.60 -16.83
CA LYS A 5 6.47 20.31 -15.94
C LYS A 5 7.73 21.07 -16.34
N ASN A 6 7.95 21.23 -17.64
CA ASN A 6 9.12 21.94 -18.15
C ASN A 6 9.03 23.45 -17.87
N ALA A 7 7.82 24.02 -17.94
CA ALA A 7 7.60 25.45 -17.61
C ALA A 7 7.85 25.75 -16.12
N LEU A 8 7.44 24.84 -15.21
CA LEU A 8 7.69 25.01 -13.77
C LEU A 8 9.17 24.91 -13.42
N MET A 9 9.89 23.98 -14.07
CA MET A 9 11.32 23.78 -13.87
C MET A 9 12.13 24.96 -14.42
N PHE A 10 11.69 25.54 -15.53
CA PHE A 10 12.32 26.73 -16.13
C PHE A 10 12.12 27.98 -15.25
N ALA A 11 10.93 28.16 -14.70
CA ALA A 11 10.64 29.24 -13.75
C ALA A 11 11.46 29.11 -12.45
N TYR A 12 11.69 27.87 -11.99
CA TYR A 12 12.52 27.60 -10.81
C TYR A 12 14.00 27.90 -11.07
N MET A 13 14.53 27.55 -12.25
CA MET A 13 15.88 27.85 -12.66
C MET A 13 16.11 29.36 -12.82
N GLN A 14 15.17 30.10 -13.41
CA GLN A 14 15.26 31.56 -13.52
C GLN A 14 15.23 32.27 -12.16
N ASN A 15 14.41 31.80 -11.21
CA ASN A 15 14.42 32.31 -9.84
C ASN A 15 15.74 32.01 -9.12
N LEU A 16 16.35 30.85 -9.35
CA LEU A 16 17.64 30.47 -8.75
C LEU A 16 18.77 31.35 -9.31
N LEU A 17 18.79 31.61 -10.61
CA LEU A 17 19.74 32.48 -11.27
C LEU A 17 19.59 33.95 -10.82
N TYR A 18 18.36 34.41 -10.64
CA TYR A 18 18.07 35.73 -10.10
C TYR A 18 18.57 35.90 -8.66
N LEU A 19 18.41 34.87 -7.83
CA LEU A 19 18.93 34.85 -6.46
C LEU A 19 20.46 34.81 -6.43
N CYS A 20 21.09 34.02 -7.30
CA CYS A 20 22.55 34.01 -7.44
C CYS A 20 23.13 35.35 -7.92
N ALA A 21 22.48 36.01 -8.88
CA ALA A 21 22.89 37.32 -9.37
C ALA A 21 22.74 38.41 -8.30
N ARG A 22 21.70 38.31 -7.45
CA ARG A 22 21.46 39.23 -6.33
C ARG A 22 22.46 39.05 -5.19
N MET A 23 23.01 37.84 -5.03
CA MET A 23 24.05 37.56 -4.02
C MET A 23 25.43 38.12 -4.37
N ASN A 24 25.68 38.44 -5.63
CA ASN A 24 26.98 38.99 -6.09
C ASN A 24 27.05 40.52 -6.03
N ASN A 25 26.04 41.18 -5.43
CA ASN A 25 26.03 42.63 -5.28
C ASN A 25 26.61 43.02 -3.90
N PRO A 26 27.75 43.72 -3.83
CA PRO A 26 28.48 43.98 -2.59
C PRO A 26 27.78 44.93 -1.61
N GLN A 27 26.63 45.49 -1.97
CA GLN A 27 25.86 46.41 -1.13
C GLN A 27 24.86 45.77 -0.20
N ASN A 28 24.60 44.44 -0.31
CA ASN A 28 23.65 43.74 0.55
C ASN A 28 24.38 42.78 1.50
N SER A 29 24.68 43.26 2.70
CA SER A 29 25.08 42.41 3.84
C SER A 29 23.92 41.50 4.27
N ILE A 30 23.64 40.48 3.45
CA ILE A 30 22.68 39.44 3.80
C ILE A 30 23.34 38.49 4.80
N ASN A 31 22.81 38.45 5.99
CA ASN A 31 23.27 37.63 7.12
C ASN A 31 23.47 36.16 6.67
N MET A 32 24.70 35.71 6.50
CA MET A 32 25.06 34.35 6.03
C MET A 32 24.33 33.24 6.82
N LYS A 33 23.98 33.47 8.07
CA LYS A 33 23.23 32.57 8.91
C LYS A 33 21.80 32.30 8.37
N LYS A 34 21.14 33.29 7.76
CA LYS A 34 19.79 33.12 7.19
C LYS A 34 19.84 32.34 5.87
N ILE A 35 20.89 32.47 5.08
CA ILE A 35 21.05 31.72 3.82
C ILE A 35 21.33 30.23 4.11
N PHE A 36 22.19 29.95 5.12
CA PHE A 36 22.43 28.58 5.55
C PHE A 36 21.14 27.90 6.08
N PHE A 37 20.28 28.63 6.78
CA PHE A 37 19.03 28.08 7.32
C PHE A 37 18.02 27.76 6.21
N THR A 38 17.90 28.60 5.18
CA THR A 38 16.98 28.34 4.05
C THR A 38 17.48 27.23 3.12
N LEU A 39 18.80 27.12 2.90
CA LEU A 39 19.38 25.99 2.15
C LEU A 39 19.27 24.66 2.91
N PHE A 40 19.42 24.68 4.23
CA PHE A 40 19.27 23.49 5.06
C PHE A 40 17.81 23.01 5.13
N ALA A 41 16.84 23.92 5.22
CA ALA A 41 15.41 23.60 5.17
C ALA A 41 14.99 23.04 3.80
N ALA A 42 15.53 23.56 2.70
CA ALA A 42 15.25 23.03 1.35
C ALA A 42 15.85 21.62 1.15
N ALA A 43 17.03 21.33 1.70
CA ALA A 43 17.66 20.01 1.64
C ALA A 43 16.89 18.92 2.41
N LEU A 44 16.21 19.27 3.50
CA LEU A 44 15.39 18.36 4.30
C LEU A 44 14.06 17.98 3.62
N CYS A 45 13.56 18.79 2.67
CA CYS A 45 12.30 18.51 1.96
C CYS A 45 12.46 17.56 0.75
N LEU A 46 13.68 17.36 0.24
CA LEU A 46 13.92 16.53 -0.95
C LEU A 46 13.64 15.03 -0.75
N PRO A 47 13.97 14.39 0.38
CA PRO A 47 13.72 12.95 0.55
C PRO A 47 12.22 12.59 0.62
N LEU A 48 11.36 13.47 1.11
CA LEU A 48 9.91 13.23 1.21
C LEU A 48 9.22 13.10 -0.16
N MET A 49 9.69 13.85 -1.17
CA MET A 49 9.14 13.76 -2.53
C MET A 49 9.55 12.46 -3.25
N ALA A 50 10.72 11.92 -2.95
CA ALA A 50 11.23 10.70 -3.60
C ALA A 50 10.45 9.44 -3.18
N VAL A 51 9.96 9.38 -1.93
CA VAL A 51 9.17 8.25 -1.42
C VAL A 51 7.83 8.17 -2.16
N GLY A 52 7.13 9.27 -2.37
CA GLY A 52 5.84 9.28 -3.07
C GLY A 52 5.92 8.85 -4.54
N VAL A 53 7.05 9.11 -5.21
CA VAL A 53 7.25 8.69 -6.61
C VAL A 53 7.52 7.18 -6.70
N ARG A 54 8.33 6.63 -5.80
CA ARG A 54 8.62 5.19 -5.74
C ARG A 54 7.36 4.38 -5.43
N GLN A 55 6.54 4.84 -4.48
CA GLN A 55 5.27 4.19 -4.14
C GLN A 55 4.32 4.17 -5.34
N LYS A 56 4.10 5.30 -6.01
CA LYS A 56 3.25 5.38 -7.22
C LYS A 56 3.72 4.46 -8.34
N GLN A 57 5.03 4.24 -8.47
CA GLN A 57 5.56 3.32 -9.47
C GLN A 57 5.34 1.86 -9.06
N ALA A 58 5.53 1.52 -7.79
CA ALA A 58 5.25 0.18 -7.26
C ALA A 58 3.76 -0.17 -7.43
N ASP A 59 2.85 0.77 -7.16
CA ASP A 59 1.40 0.59 -7.38
C ASP A 59 1.05 0.26 -8.84
N LYS A 60 1.76 0.84 -9.81
CA LYS A 60 1.57 0.55 -11.24
C LYS A 60 2.17 -0.78 -11.68
N ASP A 61 3.24 -1.20 -11.04
CA ASP A 61 3.96 -2.41 -11.40
C ASP A 61 3.33 -3.66 -10.75
N THR A 62 2.63 -3.51 -9.62
CA THR A 62 1.97 -4.60 -8.90
C THR A 62 0.57 -4.85 -9.46
N ASN A 63 0.27 -6.11 -9.79
CA ASN A 63 -1.04 -6.50 -10.30
C ASN A 63 -2.09 -6.51 -9.18
N GLN A 64 -3.19 -5.80 -9.38
CA GLN A 64 -4.31 -5.78 -8.44
C GLN A 64 -5.06 -7.12 -8.49
N PHE A 65 -5.31 -7.73 -7.31
CA PHE A 65 -6.07 -8.97 -7.12
C PHE A 65 -5.57 -10.20 -7.90
N ARG A 66 -4.40 -10.11 -8.54
CA ARG A 66 -3.68 -11.28 -9.06
C ARG A 66 -2.68 -11.74 -8.03
N TYR A 67 -3.10 -12.66 -7.18
CA TYR A 67 -2.29 -13.15 -6.06
C TYR A 67 -2.68 -14.58 -5.68
N GLU A 68 -1.79 -15.23 -4.92
CA GLU A 68 -2.06 -16.46 -4.19
C GLU A 68 -2.00 -16.15 -2.69
N ILE A 69 -2.74 -16.91 -1.89
CA ILE A 69 -2.78 -16.77 -0.44
C ILE A 69 -2.59 -18.13 0.22
N GLU A 70 -1.72 -18.17 1.21
CA GLU A 70 -1.46 -19.36 2.02
C GLU A 70 -1.33 -19.00 3.50
N CYS A 71 -1.45 -19.97 4.37
CA CYS A 71 -1.18 -19.76 5.79
C CYS A 71 0.31 -19.51 6.02
N ALA A 72 0.65 -18.54 6.85
CA ALA A 72 2.03 -18.24 7.24
C ALA A 72 2.37 -18.73 8.66
N GLY A 73 1.44 -19.35 9.36
CA GLY A 73 1.62 -19.85 10.71
C GLY A 73 0.46 -19.55 11.65
N ASN A 74 0.65 -19.87 12.91
CA ASN A 74 -0.33 -19.60 13.95
C ASN A 74 -0.25 -18.14 14.38
N ALA A 75 -1.39 -17.48 14.44
CA ALA A 75 -1.54 -16.12 14.91
C ALA A 75 -2.22 -16.06 16.29
N ILE A 76 -2.24 -14.89 16.89
CA ILE A 76 -3.04 -14.63 18.10
C ILE A 76 -4.53 -14.77 17.76
N GLN A 77 -5.33 -15.10 18.78
CA GLN A 77 -6.78 -15.23 18.62
C GLN A 77 -7.39 -13.99 17.94
N GLY A 78 -8.34 -14.22 17.04
CA GLY A 78 -9.00 -13.15 16.28
C GLY A 78 -8.21 -12.63 15.07
N THR A 79 -7.03 -13.18 14.80
CA THR A 79 -6.14 -12.74 13.71
C THR A 79 -5.75 -13.93 12.83
N TYR A 80 -5.58 -13.69 11.53
CA TYR A 80 -4.94 -14.61 10.60
C TYR A 80 -3.55 -14.11 10.22
N LEU A 81 -2.58 -15.00 10.18
CA LEU A 81 -1.25 -14.75 9.62
C LEU A 81 -1.20 -15.44 8.26
N VAL A 82 -1.19 -14.65 7.20
CA VAL A 82 -1.25 -15.14 5.83
C VAL A 82 -0.06 -14.65 5.03
N LYS A 83 0.49 -15.52 4.18
CA LYS A 83 1.48 -15.15 3.17
C LYS A 83 0.76 -14.92 1.87
N VAL A 84 0.94 -13.73 1.33
CA VAL A 84 0.34 -13.31 0.07
C VAL A 84 1.43 -13.21 -0.99
N TRP A 85 1.30 -13.99 -2.04
CA TRP A 85 2.15 -13.94 -3.21
C TRP A 85 1.52 -13.04 -4.27
N SER A 86 2.03 -11.83 -4.39
CA SER A 86 1.57 -10.86 -5.38
C SER A 86 2.48 -10.87 -6.60
N TYR A 87 1.92 -10.59 -7.78
CA TYR A 87 2.66 -10.53 -9.04
C TYR A 87 3.00 -9.08 -9.36
N SER A 88 4.25 -8.83 -9.76
CA SER A 88 4.74 -7.50 -10.13
C SER A 88 5.67 -7.57 -11.32
N LYS A 89 5.71 -6.51 -12.12
CA LYS A 89 6.64 -6.34 -13.24
C LYS A 89 8.09 -6.12 -12.79
N LYS A 90 8.28 -5.74 -11.53
CA LYS A 90 9.59 -5.49 -10.91
C LYS A 90 9.76 -6.31 -9.64
N ALA A 91 11.03 -6.48 -9.20
CA ALA A 91 11.37 -7.16 -7.96
C ALA A 91 10.98 -6.38 -6.69
N SER A 92 9.86 -5.67 -6.77
CA SER A 92 9.27 -4.93 -5.66
C SER A 92 7.75 -4.97 -5.78
N VAL A 93 7.07 -4.90 -4.65
CA VAL A 93 5.61 -4.91 -4.57
C VAL A 93 5.14 -3.70 -3.77
N ALA A 94 3.98 -3.15 -4.17
CA ALA A 94 3.33 -2.11 -3.39
C ALA A 94 2.79 -2.71 -2.08
N GLU A 95 3.28 -2.28 -0.94
CA GLU A 95 2.80 -2.72 0.38
C GLU A 95 1.28 -2.59 0.52
N ASN A 96 0.74 -1.49 0.02
CA ASN A 96 -0.69 -1.25 0.04
C ASN A 96 -1.46 -2.32 -0.77
N GLN A 97 -0.92 -2.77 -1.90
CA GLN A 97 -1.52 -3.84 -2.69
C GLN A 97 -1.41 -5.20 -1.99
N CYS A 98 -0.32 -5.47 -1.26
CA CYS A 98 -0.21 -6.68 -0.44
C CYS A 98 -1.26 -6.71 0.66
N ARG A 99 -1.50 -5.59 1.35
CA ARG A 99 -2.57 -5.48 2.34
C ARG A 99 -3.95 -5.70 1.71
N LYS A 100 -4.22 -5.07 0.55
CA LYS A 100 -5.47 -5.29 -0.21
C LYS A 100 -5.66 -6.77 -0.55
N ASN A 101 -4.64 -7.39 -1.13
CA ASN A 101 -4.68 -8.79 -1.52
C ASN A 101 -4.91 -9.73 -0.32
N ALA A 102 -4.28 -9.45 0.83
CA ALA A 102 -4.47 -10.22 2.05
C ALA A 102 -5.91 -10.13 2.57
N VAL A 103 -6.44 -8.92 2.70
CA VAL A 103 -7.82 -8.69 3.16
C VAL A 103 -8.82 -9.27 2.16
N HIS A 104 -8.64 -9.03 0.86
CA HIS A 104 -9.48 -9.61 -0.19
C HIS A 104 -9.46 -11.13 -0.16
N GLY A 105 -8.27 -11.74 0.05
CA GLY A 105 -8.13 -13.18 0.16
C GLY A 105 -8.88 -13.77 1.36
N VAL A 106 -8.82 -13.12 2.50
CA VAL A 106 -9.55 -13.53 3.71
C VAL A 106 -11.07 -13.39 3.53
N ILE A 107 -11.52 -12.34 2.83
CA ILE A 107 -12.95 -12.12 2.59
C ILE A 107 -13.50 -13.12 1.57
N PHE A 108 -12.83 -13.33 0.42
CA PHE A 108 -13.45 -13.98 -0.75
C PHE A 108 -12.85 -15.33 -1.14
N LYS A 109 -11.61 -15.65 -0.77
CA LYS A 109 -10.94 -16.89 -1.20
C LYS A 109 -10.77 -17.91 -0.07
N GLY A 110 -10.49 -17.43 1.14
CA GLY A 110 -9.96 -18.29 2.18
C GLY A 110 -8.56 -18.82 1.81
N TYR A 111 -8.07 -19.82 2.52
CA TYR A 111 -6.80 -20.49 2.24
C TYR A 111 -6.79 -21.94 2.73
N GLY A 112 -5.99 -22.79 2.08
CA GLY A 112 -5.80 -24.19 2.46
C GLY A 112 -5.01 -24.35 3.75
N GLY A 113 -5.20 -25.48 4.42
CA GLY A 113 -4.37 -25.88 5.55
C GLY A 113 -2.99 -26.37 5.10
N GLY A 114 -2.04 -26.41 6.01
CA GLY A 114 -0.68 -26.91 5.82
C GLY A 114 0.28 -26.24 6.81
N GLN A 115 1.47 -26.81 6.98
CA GLN A 115 2.51 -26.27 7.86
C GLN A 115 2.04 -25.92 9.29
N GLY A 116 1.16 -26.75 9.86
CA GLY A 116 0.61 -26.55 11.19
C GLY A 116 -0.61 -25.61 11.24
N CYS A 117 -1.10 -25.16 10.10
CA CYS A 117 -2.28 -24.32 9.99
C CYS A 117 -3.55 -25.11 9.64
N VAL A 118 -4.68 -24.64 10.14
CA VAL A 118 -5.99 -25.15 9.74
C VAL A 118 -6.50 -24.35 8.54
N SER A 119 -7.09 -25.04 7.55
CA SER A 119 -7.75 -24.39 6.42
C SER A 119 -8.84 -23.42 6.88
N GLN A 120 -8.95 -22.29 6.20
CA GLN A 120 -9.94 -21.26 6.53
C GLN A 120 -10.82 -20.97 5.32
N ARG A 121 -12.13 -21.04 5.52
CA ARG A 121 -13.11 -20.63 4.51
C ARG A 121 -13.13 -19.11 4.37
N PRO A 122 -13.53 -18.57 3.21
CA PRO A 122 -13.75 -17.13 3.07
C PRO A 122 -14.79 -16.63 4.07
N LEU A 123 -14.66 -15.37 4.49
CA LEU A 123 -15.66 -14.75 5.38
C LEU A 123 -17.00 -14.56 4.65
N ALA A 124 -16.96 -14.15 3.39
CA ALA A 124 -18.12 -14.10 2.51
C ALA A 124 -18.31 -15.46 1.82
N ASN A 125 -19.28 -16.23 2.27
CA ASN A 125 -19.56 -17.56 1.73
C ASN A 125 -20.32 -17.53 0.40
N ASP A 126 -20.94 -16.39 0.03
CA ASP A 126 -21.59 -16.20 -1.25
C ASP A 126 -20.55 -15.78 -2.31
N PRO A 127 -20.37 -16.57 -3.40
CA PRO A 127 -19.47 -16.21 -4.49
C PRO A 127 -19.82 -14.89 -5.18
N GLY A 128 -21.09 -14.47 -5.12
CA GLY A 128 -21.59 -13.21 -5.68
C GLY A 128 -21.43 -12.00 -4.77
N ALA A 129 -20.99 -12.17 -3.52
CA ALA A 129 -20.98 -11.10 -2.52
C ALA A 129 -20.18 -9.87 -2.96
N GLU A 130 -19.06 -10.05 -3.66
CA GLU A 130 -18.25 -8.94 -4.17
C GLU A 130 -19.01 -8.13 -5.21
N ALA A 131 -19.62 -8.78 -6.19
CA ALA A 131 -20.36 -8.12 -7.26
C ALA A 131 -21.66 -7.47 -6.77
N GLN A 132 -22.36 -8.13 -5.83
CA GLN A 132 -23.59 -7.60 -5.22
C GLN A 132 -23.35 -6.34 -4.38
N ASN A 133 -22.11 -6.14 -3.88
CA ASN A 133 -21.72 -5.05 -3.03
C ASN A 133 -20.55 -4.23 -3.63
N GLU A 134 -20.54 -4.06 -4.96
CA GLU A 134 -19.43 -3.44 -5.70
C GLU A 134 -19.10 -2.04 -5.17
N GLU A 135 -20.08 -1.19 -4.92
CA GLU A 135 -19.86 0.17 -4.43
C GLU A 135 -19.17 0.19 -3.05
N TYR A 136 -19.61 -0.70 -2.16
CA TYR A 136 -18.98 -0.85 -0.84
C TYR A 136 -17.52 -1.26 -1.00
N PHE A 137 -17.23 -2.32 -1.75
CA PHE A 137 -15.87 -2.83 -1.89
C PHE A 137 -14.96 -1.90 -2.68
N LYS A 138 -15.49 -1.15 -3.64
CA LYS A 138 -14.77 -0.10 -4.34
C LYS A 138 -14.28 0.99 -3.37
N SER A 139 -15.14 1.42 -2.46
CA SER A 139 -14.78 2.37 -1.40
C SER A 139 -13.84 1.75 -0.36
N PHE A 140 -14.16 0.54 0.09
CA PHE A 140 -13.41 -0.20 1.09
C PHE A 140 -11.95 -0.43 0.66
N PHE A 141 -11.72 -0.85 -0.60
CA PHE A 141 -10.39 -1.07 -1.17
C PHE A 141 -9.78 0.15 -1.87
N ALA A 142 -10.37 1.32 -1.79
CA ALA A 142 -9.78 2.55 -2.32
C ALA A 142 -8.43 2.86 -1.65
N ASN A 143 -7.61 3.71 -2.27
CA ASN A 143 -6.37 4.17 -1.63
C ASN A 143 -6.72 5.00 -0.39
N GLY A 144 -6.20 4.60 0.77
CA GLY A 144 -6.61 5.14 2.06
C GLY A 144 -7.90 4.54 2.63
N GLY A 145 -8.48 3.53 1.97
CA GLY A 145 -9.71 2.87 2.39
C GLY A 145 -9.60 2.06 3.68
N GLU A 146 -10.74 1.59 4.16
CA GLU A 146 -10.87 0.96 5.47
C GLU A 146 -10.11 -0.36 5.62
N PHE A 147 -9.83 -1.09 4.53
CA PHE A 147 -9.05 -2.34 4.56
C PHE A 147 -7.73 -2.19 5.30
N GLN A 148 -7.11 -1.00 5.28
CA GLN A 148 -5.85 -0.73 5.95
C GLN A 148 -5.92 -0.91 7.48
N LYS A 149 -7.08 -0.71 8.06
CA LYS A 149 -7.31 -0.88 9.49
C LYS A 149 -7.17 -2.35 9.92
N TYR A 150 -7.36 -3.29 8.98
CA TYR A 150 -7.43 -4.72 9.28
C TYR A 150 -6.16 -5.49 8.90
N ALA A 151 -5.20 -4.88 8.21
CA ALA A 151 -4.01 -5.57 7.71
C ALA A 151 -2.72 -4.85 8.09
N SER A 152 -1.76 -5.58 8.65
CA SER A 152 -0.42 -5.11 8.98
C SER A 152 0.62 -6.03 8.34
N ILE A 153 1.59 -5.45 7.64
CA ILE A 153 2.71 -6.19 7.04
C ILE A 153 3.70 -6.57 8.14
N MET A 154 4.16 -7.81 8.10
CA MET A 154 5.26 -8.29 8.93
C MET A 154 6.59 -7.98 8.24
N GLU A 155 7.38 -7.10 8.84
CA GLU A 155 8.67 -6.69 8.29
C GLU A 155 9.65 -7.88 8.20
N GLY A 156 10.56 -7.82 7.23
CA GLY A 156 11.58 -8.86 7.05
C GLY A 156 11.09 -10.18 6.46
N THR A 157 9.81 -10.28 6.08
CA THR A 157 9.22 -11.52 5.55
C THR A 157 9.11 -11.57 4.03
N THR A 158 9.69 -10.61 3.33
CA THR A 158 9.58 -10.51 1.87
C THR A 158 10.46 -11.56 1.18
N GLU A 159 9.82 -12.39 0.36
CA GLU A 159 10.47 -13.33 -0.53
C GLU A 159 10.20 -12.95 -1.99
N THR A 160 11.22 -13.08 -2.85
CA THR A 160 11.09 -12.72 -4.26
C THR A 160 11.52 -13.86 -5.14
N VAL A 161 10.64 -14.30 -6.05
CA VAL A 161 10.89 -15.32 -7.05
C VAL A 161 10.64 -14.75 -8.44
N LYS A 162 11.58 -14.94 -9.38
CA LYS A 162 11.39 -14.56 -10.76
C LYS A 162 10.61 -15.64 -11.50
N VAL A 163 9.50 -15.26 -12.15
CA VAL A 163 8.63 -16.16 -12.91
C VAL A 163 8.49 -15.63 -14.34
N GLY A 164 9.30 -16.12 -15.24
CA GLY A 164 9.34 -15.63 -16.61
C GLY A 164 9.76 -14.14 -16.70
N LYS A 165 8.84 -13.29 -17.15
CA LYS A 165 9.06 -11.84 -17.29
C LYS A 165 8.58 -11.02 -16.08
N GLU A 166 7.98 -11.67 -15.08
CA GLU A 166 7.43 -11.07 -13.89
C GLU A 166 8.13 -11.57 -12.62
N TYR A 167 7.81 -10.96 -11.50
CA TYR A 167 8.24 -11.38 -10.17
C TYR A 167 7.01 -11.78 -9.34
N LYS A 168 7.13 -12.91 -8.65
CA LYS A 168 6.20 -13.37 -7.62
C LYS A 168 6.82 -13.00 -6.27
N ILE A 169 6.14 -12.16 -5.51
CA ILE A 169 6.67 -11.58 -4.28
C ILE A 169 5.75 -11.97 -3.13
N GLY A 170 6.29 -12.76 -2.21
CA GLY A 170 5.62 -13.22 -1.01
C GLY A 170 5.85 -12.25 0.15
N VAL A 171 4.77 -11.84 0.80
CA VAL A 171 4.81 -10.98 1.98
C VAL A 171 3.86 -11.55 3.03
N VAL A 172 4.32 -11.65 4.28
CA VAL A 172 3.47 -12.08 5.39
C VAL A 172 2.68 -10.88 5.91
N VAL A 173 1.37 -11.07 6.01
CA VAL A 173 0.42 -10.05 6.47
C VAL A 173 -0.39 -10.62 7.63
N SER A 174 -0.48 -9.86 8.71
CA SER A 174 -1.39 -10.11 9.83
C SER A 174 -2.72 -9.44 9.54
N VAL A 175 -3.81 -10.23 9.50
CA VAL A 175 -5.18 -9.75 9.22
C VAL A 175 -6.05 -9.94 10.45
N ARG A 176 -6.61 -8.85 11.00
CA ARG A 176 -7.54 -8.86 12.13
C ARG A 176 -8.92 -9.37 11.67
N LYS A 177 -9.04 -10.68 11.60
CA LYS A 177 -10.20 -11.39 11.08
C LYS A 177 -11.50 -11.06 11.81
N ASP A 178 -11.46 -11.03 13.14
CA ASP A 178 -12.68 -10.83 13.94
C ASP A 178 -13.22 -9.41 13.82
N ASP A 179 -12.34 -8.41 13.76
CA ASP A 179 -12.73 -7.02 13.52
C ASP A 179 -13.26 -6.82 12.10
N LEU A 180 -12.60 -7.45 11.12
CA LEU A 180 -13.04 -7.45 9.72
C LEU A 180 -14.42 -8.10 9.57
N ARG A 181 -14.65 -9.25 10.23
CA ARG A 181 -15.95 -9.91 10.25
C ARG A 181 -17.04 -9.01 10.82
N LYS A 182 -16.80 -8.39 11.98
CA LYS A 182 -17.77 -7.46 12.60
C LYS A 182 -18.13 -6.29 11.68
N ALA A 183 -17.13 -5.74 10.98
CA ALA A 183 -17.37 -4.65 10.03
C ALA A 183 -18.24 -5.09 8.84
N LEU A 184 -17.98 -6.29 8.29
CA LEU A 184 -18.77 -6.85 7.19
C LEU A 184 -20.19 -7.23 7.64
N GLU A 185 -20.37 -7.71 8.86
CA GLU A 185 -21.68 -7.97 9.47
C GLU A 185 -22.47 -6.66 9.67
N ALA A 186 -21.82 -5.63 10.19
CA ALA A 186 -22.43 -4.30 10.39
C ALA A 186 -22.83 -3.64 9.06
N ALA A 187 -22.06 -3.89 7.99
CA ALA A 187 -22.38 -3.44 6.63
C ALA A 187 -23.45 -4.28 5.92
N GLY A 188 -23.92 -5.39 6.54
CA GLY A 188 -24.90 -6.30 5.94
C GLY A 188 -24.34 -7.18 4.80
N ILE A 189 -23.02 -7.23 4.62
CA ILE A 189 -22.35 -8.01 3.56
C ILE A 189 -22.37 -9.51 3.88
N ILE A 190 -22.20 -9.87 5.14
CA ILE A 190 -22.25 -11.24 5.63
C ILE A 190 -23.25 -11.37 6.78
N ARG A 191 -23.79 -12.57 6.95
CA ARG A 191 -24.72 -12.84 8.06
C ARG A 191 -23.96 -12.89 9.38
N GLY A 192 -24.54 -12.31 10.43
CA GLY A 192 -24.05 -12.42 11.78
C GLY A 192 -24.04 -13.86 12.29
N LEU A 193 -23.09 -14.21 13.15
CA LEU A 193 -23.01 -15.57 13.74
C LEU A 193 -24.28 -15.96 14.50
N ASN A 194 -25.04 -15.00 15.01
CA ASN A 194 -26.28 -15.23 15.80
C ASN A 194 -27.54 -15.20 14.93
N SER A 195 -27.46 -15.04 13.60
CA SER A 195 -28.63 -14.97 12.72
C SER A 195 -29.17 -16.32 12.25
N GLY A 196 -28.71 -17.42 12.85
CA GLY A 196 -29.06 -18.79 12.46
C GLY A 196 -29.87 -19.58 13.50
N PHE A 197 -30.43 -18.90 14.52
CA PHE A 197 -31.30 -19.51 15.53
C PHE A 197 -32.66 -18.85 15.52
#